data_3c30e43156076a31c99bc45f33009de3
#
_entry.id   3c30e43156076a31c99bc45f33009de3
#
_cell.length_a   1.000
_cell.length_b   1.000
_cell.length_c   1.000
_cell.angle_alpha   90.00
_cell.angle_beta   90.00
_cell.angle_gamma   90.00
#
_symmetry.space_group_name_H-M   'P 1'
#
loop_
_entity.id
_entity.type
_entity.pdbx_description
1 polymer ?
#
loop_
_entity_poly.entity_id
_entity_poly.type
_entity_poly.pdbx_seq_one_letter_code
_entity_poly.pdbx_strand_id
1 'polypeptide(L)'
;MIFLSQAQIDALLLEDIQGGDLTTRALNIGHQHGYIEFFHRQGGCVSGISVACKMLTTLGLTIDDAVSDGSQANAGQRLIRAQGNAAALHQGWKAVQNVLEWSCGVSDYLAQMLALLRERYPDGNIACTRKAIPGTRLLASQAILAAGGLIHRAGCAETVLLFANHRHFLHDNQDWSGAINQLRRHAPEKKIVVEADTPKEAIAALRAQPDVLQLDKFSPQQATEIAQIAPSLAPHCTLALTGGINLTTLKNYLDCGIRLFITSAPYYATPADIKVSLQPAASI
;
A
#
# COMPACT_ATOMS: atom_id res chain seq x y z
N MET A 1 -8.49 -10.37 -1.01
CA MET A 1 -7.50 -10.51 -2.11
C MET A 1 -7.89 -9.54 -3.21
N ILE A 2 -6.96 -8.73 -3.71
CA ILE A 2 -7.18 -7.87 -4.87
C ILE A 2 -7.05 -8.72 -6.12
N PHE A 3 -7.99 -8.57 -7.05
CA PHE A 3 -7.96 -9.30 -8.31
C PHE A 3 -6.98 -8.61 -9.29
N LEU A 4 -5.98 -9.36 -9.76
CA LEU A 4 -5.16 -9.02 -10.92
C LEU A 4 -5.58 -9.90 -12.10
N SER A 5 -5.89 -9.26 -13.22
CA SER A 5 -6.22 -9.97 -14.46
C SER A 5 -4.98 -10.65 -15.04
N GLN A 6 -5.17 -11.63 -15.91
CA GLN A 6 -4.05 -12.27 -16.63
C GLN A 6 -3.23 -11.23 -17.42
N ALA A 7 -3.88 -10.28 -18.07
CA ALA A 7 -3.19 -9.22 -18.81
C ALA A 7 -2.24 -8.38 -17.94
N GLN A 8 -2.56 -8.18 -16.65
CA GLN A 8 -1.68 -7.48 -15.72
C GLN A 8 -0.49 -8.34 -15.29
N ILE A 9 -0.69 -9.65 -15.12
CA ILE A 9 0.40 -10.60 -14.86
C ILE A 9 1.33 -10.67 -16.08
N ASP A 10 0.77 -10.77 -17.28
CA ASP A 10 1.53 -10.79 -18.51
C ASP A 10 2.34 -9.50 -18.70
N ALA A 11 1.75 -8.32 -18.35
CA ALA A 11 2.46 -7.05 -18.43
C ALA A 11 3.67 -6.99 -17.49
N LEU A 12 3.56 -7.51 -16.26
CA LEU A 12 4.69 -7.59 -15.32
C LEU A 12 5.81 -8.51 -15.83
N LEU A 13 5.44 -9.62 -16.46
CA LEU A 13 6.43 -10.51 -17.09
C LEU A 13 7.08 -9.85 -18.31
N LEU A 14 6.29 -9.22 -19.17
CA LEU A 14 6.75 -8.62 -20.43
C LEU A 14 7.66 -7.40 -20.24
N GLU A 15 7.76 -6.83 -19.05
CA GLU A 15 8.77 -5.81 -18.75
C GLU A 15 10.20 -6.33 -18.96
N ASP A 16 10.43 -7.64 -18.78
CA ASP A 16 11.79 -8.22 -18.80
C ASP A 16 11.95 -9.37 -19.82
N ILE A 17 10.93 -10.20 -20.06
CA ILE A 17 11.08 -11.49 -20.74
C ILE A 17 10.69 -11.50 -22.24
N GLN A 18 10.52 -10.35 -22.89
CA GLN A 18 10.00 -10.28 -24.27
C GLN A 18 10.75 -11.16 -25.29
N GLY A 19 12.07 -11.29 -25.13
CA GLY A 19 12.91 -12.12 -26.01
C GLY A 19 13.26 -13.50 -25.45
N GLY A 20 12.75 -13.85 -24.27
CA GLY A 20 13.20 -15.01 -23.51
C GLY A 20 14.63 -14.83 -22.97
N ASP A 21 15.13 -15.77 -22.16
CA ASP A 21 16.49 -15.71 -21.66
C ASP A 21 17.54 -16.14 -22.71
N LEU A 22 18.30 -15.17 -23.19
CA LEU A 22 19.30 -15.38 -24.23
C LEU A 22 20.42 -16.33 -23.78
N THR A 23 20.87 -16.21 -22.53
CA THR A 23 21.96 -17.02 -22.00
C THR A 23 21.56 -18.49 -21.93
N THR A 24 20.39 -18.79 -21.41
CA THR A 24 19.83 -20.15 -21.35
C THR A 24 19.70 -20.76 -22.75
N ARG A 25 19.24 -19.95 -23.73
CA ARG A 25 19.11 -20.38 -25.13
C ARG A 25 20.47 -20.63 -25.78
N ALA A 26 21.44 -19.73 -25.57
CA ALA A 26 22.78 -19.87 -26.15
C ALA A 26 23.55 -21.06 -25.58
N LEU A 27 23.35 -21.38 -24.29
CA LEU A 27 23.93 -22.56 -23.65
C LEU A 27 23.17 -23.86 -23.94
N ASN A 28 22.01 -23.80 -24.62
CA ASN A 28 21.13 -24.94 -24.89
C ASN A 28 20.74 -25.76 -23.65
N ILE A 29 20.54 -25.07 -22.48
CA ILE A 29 20.18 -25.70 -21.21
C ILE A 29 18.70 -25.58 -20.87
N GLY A 30 17.90 -24.92 -21.71
CA GLY A 30 16.50 -24.57 -21.41
C GLY A 30 15.58 -25.76 -21.11
N HIS A 31 15.92 -26.96 -21.62
CA HIS A 31 15.16 -28.19 -21.40
C HIS A 31 15.47 -28.90 -20.07
N GLN A 32 16.54 -28.50 -19.37
CA GLN A 32 16.92 -29.11 -18.10
C GLN A 32 15.88 -28.77 -17.02
N HIS A 33 15.56 -29.76 -16.17
CA HIS A 33 14.67 -29.57 -15.04
C HIS A 33 15.42 -29.06 -13.81
N GLY A 34 14.75 -28.19 -13.06
CA GLY A 34 15.30 -27.61 -11.84
C GLY A 34 14.22 -26.96 -10.98
N TYR A 35 14.65 -26.25 -9.98
CA TYR A 35 13.78 -25.48 -9.10
C TYR A 35 14.36 -24.11 -8.81
N ILE A 36 13.46 -23.16 -8.48
CA ILE A 36 13.76 -21.81 -8.03
C ILE A 36 13.19 -21.59 -6.63
N GLU A 37 13.96 -20.91 -5.80
CA GLU A 37 13.57 -20.56 -4.44
C GLU A 37 13.83 -19.08 -4.19
N PHE A 38 12.87 -18.42 -3.50
CA PHE A 38 12.98 -17.04 -3.09
C PHE A 38 13.03 -16.97 -1.56
N PHE A 39 13.97 -16.19 -1.01
CA PHE A 39 14.22 -16.08 0.42
C PHE A 39 14.23 -14.62 0.85
N HIS A 40 13.54 -14.28 1.93
CA HIS A 40 13.63 -12.96 2.54
C HIS A 40 14.88 -12.88 3.43
N ARG A 41 15.89 -12.08 3.05
CA ARG A 41 17.17 -12.05 3.79
C ARG A 41 17.01 -11.50 5.20
N GLN A 42 16.26 -10.42 5.38
CA GLN A 42 16.13 -9.72 6.66
C GLN A 42 14.88 -10.14 7.46
N GLY A 43 13.89 -10.71 6.80
CA GLY A 43 12.57 -10.92 7.37
C GLY A 43 11.72 -9.66 7.32
N GLY A 44 10.44 -9.77 7.71
CA GLY A 44 9.47 -8.69 7.71
C GLY A 44 8.09 -9.12 7.20
N CYS A 45 7.20 -8.16 7.05
CA CYS A 45 5.85 -8.40 6.55
C CYS A 45 5.85 -8.68 5.05
N VAL A 46 5.35 -9.85 4.65
CA VAL A 46 5.46 -10.37 3.28
C VAL A 46 4.25 -9.95 2.44
N SER A 47 4.50 -9.53 1.20
CA SER A 47 3.48 -9.29 0.19
C SER A 47 3.97 -9.58 -1.24
N GLY A 48 3.02 -9.74 -2.18
CA GLY A 48 3.33 -10.06 -3.57
C GLY A 48 3.43 -11.55 -3.85
N ILE A 49 3.25 -12.42 -2.87
CA ILE A 49 3.36 -13.88 -3.01
C ILE A 49 2.36 -14.43 -4.01
N SER A 50 1.08 -14.05 -3.87
CA SER A 50 0.02 -14.51 -4.77
C SER A 50 0.25 -14.07 -6.22
N VAL A 51 0.84 -12.90 -6.42
CA VAL A 51 1.22 -12.38 -7.76
C VAL A 51 2.41 -13.14 -8.29
N ALA A 52 3.46 -13.30 -7.49
CA ALA A 52 4.67 -14.06 -7.84
C ALA A 52 4.33 -15.50 -8.25
N CYS A 53 3.48 -16.19 -7.49
CA CYS A 53 3.00 -17.54 -7.85
C CYS A 53 2.25 -17.56 -9.19
N LYS A 54 1.40 -16.57 -9.47
CA LYS A 54 0.72 -16.44 -10.76
C LYS A 54 1.69 -16.20 -11.90
N MET A 55 2.70 -15.35 -11.70
CA MET A 55 3.75 -15.11 -12.70
C MET A 55 4.51 -16.41 -13.02
N LEU A 56 4.93 -17.15 -12.00
CA LEU A 56 5.64 -18.43 -12.16
C LEU A 56 4.76 -19.48 -12.87
N THR A 57 3.50 -19.61 -12.48
CA THR A 57 2.57 -20.56 -13.13
C THR A 57 2.23 -20.16 -14.57
N THR A 58 2.17 -18.86 -14.88
CA THR A 58 2.01 -18.38 -16.27
C THR A 58 3.18 -18.80 -17.17
N LEU A 59 4.40 -18.91 -16.61
CA LEU A 59 5.58 -19.43 -17.31
C LEU A 59 5.62 -20.97 -17.37
N GLY A 60 4.62 -21.67 -16.84
CA GLY A 60 4.55 -23.13 -16.84
C GLY A 60 5.29 -23.82 -15.68
N LEU A 61 5.65 -23.06 -14.64
CA LEU A 61 6.26 -23.62 -13.43
C LEU A 61 5.18 -24.14 -12.46
N THR A 62 5.52 -25.19 -11.73
CA THR A 62 4.70 -25.76 -10.65
C THR A 62 5.17 -25.19 -9.32
N ILE A 63 4.23 -24.66 -8.51
CA ILE A 63 4.53 -24.18 -7.16
C ILE A 63 4.51 -25.38 -6.22
N ASP A 64 5.64 -25.63 -5.53
CA ASP A 64 5.76 -26.69 -4.53
C ASP A 64 5.27 -26.18 -3.16
N ASP A 65 5.69 -24.96 -2.79
CA ASP A 65 5.39 -24.35 -1.50
C ASP A 65 5.46 -22.82 -1.61
N ALA A 66 4.57 -22.12 -0.89
CA ALA A 66 4.58 -20.67 -0.79
C ALA A 66 3.94 -20.20 0.53
N VAL A 67 4.53 -19.17 1.15
CA VAL A 67 3.92 -18.50 2.31
C VAL A 67 2.71 -17.65 1.88
N SER A 68 1.93 -17.17 2.84
CA SER A 68 0.79 -16.31 2.55
C SER A 68 1.18 -14.83 2.56
N ASP A 69 0.51 -14.03 1.71
CA ASP A 69 0.55 -12.57 1.82
C ASP A 69 0.08 -12.14 3.23
N GLY A 70 0.77 -11.19 3.85
CA GLY A 70 0.49 -10.70 5.20
C GLY A 70 1.16 -11.53 6.32
N SER A 71 1.85 -12.62 6.00
CA SER A 71 2.63 -13.36 6.99
C SER A 71 3.89 -12.58 7.39
N GLN A 72 4.38 -12.85 8.60
CA GLN A 72 5.66 -12.34 9.09
C GLN A 72 6.73 -13.37 8.78
N ALA A 73 7.68 -13.03 7.93
CA ALA A 73 8.84 -13.89 7.63
C ALA A 73 9.98 -13.65 8.62
N ASN A 74 10.69 -14.71 8.96
CA ASN A 74 11.97 -14.63 9.66
C ASN A 74 13.13 -14.32 8.68
N ALA A 75 14.25 -13.84 9.20
CA ALA A 75 15.45 -13.66 8.39
C ALA A 75 15.90 -14.99 7.78
N GLY A 76 16.15 -14.99 6.46
CA GLY A 76 16.52 -16.18 5.70
C GLY A 76 15.37 -17.14 5.40
N GLN A 77 14.14 -16.81 5.74
CA GLN A 77 13.00 -17.68 5.46
C GLN A 77 12.72 -17.78 3.97
N ARG A 78 12.46 -19.02 3.50
CA ARG A 78 11.98 -19.28 2.15
C ARG A 78 10.53 -18.82 2.02
N LEU A 79 10.26 -18.02 0.96
CA LEU A 79 8.94 -17.48 0.65
C LEU A 79 8.20 -18.33 -0.37
N ILE A 80 8.90 -18.76 -1.43
CA ILE A 80 8.33 -19.55 -2.54
C ILE A 80 9.35 -20.59 -2.96
N ARG A 81 8.88 -21.77 -3.31
CA ARG A 81 9.59 -22.78 -4.11
C ARG A 81 8.74 -23.18 -5.30
N ALA A 82 9.35 -23.21 -6.48
CA ALA A 82 8.72 -23.67 -7.70
C ALA A 82 9.69 -24.49 -8.55
N GLN A 83 9.16 -25.38 -9.41
CA GLN A 83 9.95 -26.25 -10.25
C GLN A 83 9.47 -26.25 -11.69
N GLY A 84 10.38 -26.61 -12.62
CA GLY A 84 10.11 -26.73 -14.04
C GLY A 84 11.36 -26.71 -14.89
N ASN A 85 11.23 -26.36 -16.16
CA ASN A 85 12.37 -26.30 -17.06
C ASN A 85 13.20 -25.03 -16.86
N ALA A 86 14.50 -25.12 -17.15
CA ALA A 86 15.44 -24.01 -16.95
C ALA A 86 15.09 -22.75 -17.76
N ALA A 87 14.45 -22.88 -18.92
CA ALA A 87 14.03 -21.73 -19.70
C ALA A 87 12.99 -20.89 -18.95
N ALA A 88 11.97 -21.51 -18.36
CA ALA A 88 10.95 -20.84 -17.55
C ALA A 88 11.53 -20.33 -16.21
N LEU A 89 12.40 -21.11 -15.56
CA LEU A 89 13.04 -20.70 -14.30
C LEU A 89 13.86 -19.41 -14.47
N HIS A 90 14.69 -19.30 -15.50
CA HIS A 90 15.51 -18.11 -15.76
C HIS A 90 14.67 -16.92 -16.21
N GLN A 91 13.62 -17.12 -16.98
CA GLN A 91 12.69 -16.05 -17.36
C GLN A 91 11.93 -15.49 -16.13
N GLY A 92 11.48 -16.36 -15.22
CA GLY A 92 10.75 -15.94 -14.01
C GLY A 92 11.60 -15.23 -12.98
N TRP A 93 12.89 -15.48 -12.96
CA TRP A 93 13.80 -15.08 -11.89
C TRP A 93 13.70 -13.59 -11.52
N LYS A 94 14.10 -12.68 -12.43
CA LYS A 94 14.20 -11.25 -12.11
C LYS A 94 12.84 -10.56 -12.02
N ALA A 95 11.93 -10.87 -12.92
CA ALA A 95 10.60 -10.26 -12.90
C ALA A 95 9.86 -10.55 -11.59
N VAL A 96 9.91 -11.80 -11.11
CA VAL A 96 9.30 -12.19 -9.84
C VAL A 96 10.04 -11.61 -8.64
N GLN A 97 11.38 -11.61 -8.66
CA GLN A 97 12.20 -11.00 -7.61
C GLN A 97 11.84 -9.52 -7.42
N ASN A 98 11.74 -8.74 -8.50
CA ASN A 98 11.39 -7.31 -8.45
C ASN A 98 10.00 -7.08 -7.83
N VAL A 99 9.01 -7.90 -8.17
CA VAL A 99 7.67 -7.81 -7.59
C VAL A 99 7.71 -8.10 -6.09
N LEU A 100 8.42 -9.13 -5.66
CA LEU A 100 8.56 -9.49 -4.24
C LEU A 100 9.32 -8.42 -3.46
N GLU A 101 10.45 -7.94 -3.96
CA GLU A 101 11.28 -6.92 -3.31
C GLU A 101 10.49 -5.65 -3.05
N TRP A 102 9.81 -5.12 -4.08
CA TRP A 102 9.03 -3.90 -3.93
C TRP A 102 7.80 -4.10 -3.03
N SER A 103 7.04 -5.19 -3.23
CA SER A 103 5.83 -5.45 -2.45
C SER A 103 6.11 -5.70 -0.98
N CYS A 104 7.15 -6.47 -0.66
CA CYS A 104 7.59 -6.70 0.73
C CYS A 104 8.12 -5.41 1.37
N GLY A 105 8.87 -4.58 0.63
CA GLY A 105 9.32 -3.28 1.13
C GLY A 105 8.15 -2.38 1.54
N VAL A 106 7.11 -2.30 0.70
CA VAL A 106 5.88 -1.53 0.98
C VAL A 106 5.14 -2.08 2.19
N SER A 107 4.90 -3.39 2.23
CA SER A 107 4.15 -4.02 3.33
C SER A 107 4.89 -3.97 4.65
N ASP A 108 6.18 -4.21 4.66
CA ASP A 108 6.98 -4.19 5.89
C ASP A 108 7.09 -2.77 6.47
N TYR A 109 7.33 -1.76 5.63
CA TYR A 109 7.35 -0.37 6.07
C TYR A 109 6.02 0.04 6.73
N LEU A 110 4.88 -0.32 6.12
CA LEU A 110 3.57 -0.01 6.70
C LEU A 110 3.30 -0.81 7.97
N ALA A 111 3.71 -2.08 8.02
CA ALA A 111 3.57 -2.92 9.21
C ALA A 111 4.33 -2.32 10.41
N GLN A 112 5.55 -1.82 10.20
CA GLN A 112 6.32 -1.11 11.22
C GLN A 112 5.61 0.17 11.70
N MET A 113 5.06 0.96 10.78
CA MET A 113 4.28 2.15 11.15
C MET A 113 3.02 1.78 11.97
N LEU A 114 2.32 0.71 11.58
CA LEU A 114 1.13 0.24 12.31
C LEU A 114 1.49 -0.32 13.68
N ALA A 115 2.59 -1.04 13.81
CA ALA A 115 3.09 -1.53 15.10
C ALA A 115 3.34 -0.36 16.05
N LEU A 116 4.08 0.66 15.60
CA LEU A 116 4.36 1.87 16.38
C LEU A 116 3.08 2.60 16.79
N LEU A 117 2.11 2.76 15.88
CA LEU A 117 0.84 3.42 16.17
C LEU A 117 0.02 2.63 17.21
N ARG A 118 -0.04 1.30 17.05
CA ARG A 118 -0.87 0.41 17.88
C ARG A 118 -0.32 0.17 19.27
N GLU A 119 0.95 0.44 19.53
CA GLU A 119 1.49 0.52 20.89
C GLU A 119 0.77 1.60 21.73
N ARG A 120 0.40 2.72 21.10
CA ARG A 120 -0.31 3.83 21.74
C ARG A 120 -1.83 3.75 21.58
N TYR A 121 -2.29 3.36 20.39
CA TYR A 121 -3.70 3.24 20.03
C TYR A 121 -3.96 1.86 19.39
N PRO A 122 -4.40 0.85 20.15
CA PRO A 122 -4.64 -0.51 19.65
C PRO A 122 -5.61 -0.56 18.46
N ASP A 123 -6.55 0.39 18.37
CA ASP A 123 -7.50 0.59 17.27
C ASP A 123 -7.04 1.60 16.21
N GLY A 124 -5.80 2.09 16.32
CA GLY A 124 -5.21 3.05 15.38
C GLY A 124 -5.04 2.46 13.97
N ASN A 125 -5.26 3.31 12.97
CA ASN A 125 -5.21 2.92 11.58
C ASN A 125 -4.36 3.87 10.72
N ILE A 126 -3.73 3.30 9.70
CA ILE A 126 -3.00 4.05 8.68
C ILE A 126 -3.64 3.73 7.33
N ALA A 127 -4.07 4.77 6.63
CA ALA A 127 -4.66 4.68 5.31
C ALA A 127 -3.69 5.23 4.26
N CYS A 128 -3.46 4.48 3.18
CA CYS A 128 -2.55 4.92 2.14
C CYS A 128 -3.29 5.58 0.98
N THR A 129 -2.71 6.69 0.49
CA THR A 129 -3.30 7.57 -0.52
C THR A 129 -3.31 6.97 -1.93
N ARG A 130 -3.89 7.71 -2.91
CA ARG A 130 -3.80 7.36 -4.33
C ARG A 130 -2.45 7.72 -4.99
N LYS A 131 -1.50 8.28 -4.24
CA LYS A 131 -0.18 8.72 -4.75
C LYS A 131 0.80 7.53 -4.86
N ALA A 132 0.33 6.38 -5.35
CA ALA A 132 1.19 5.25 -5.69
C ALA A 132 2.04 5.54 -6.94
N ILE A 133 3.13 4.82 -7.10
CA ILE A 133 3.95 4.87 -8.33
C ILE A 133 3.05 4.50 -9.52
N PRO A 134 3.12 5.23 -10.65
CA PRO A 134 2.31 4.91 -11.83
C PRO A 134 2.46 3.44 -12.24
N GLY A 135 1.34 2.80 -12.59
CA GLY A 135 1.29 1.38 -12.97
C GLY A 135 1.20 0.39 -11.79
N THR A 136 1.65 0.75 -10.58
CA THR A 136 1.77 -0.19 -9.44
C THR A 136 0.53 -0.26 -8.55
N ARG A 137 -0.55 0.46 -8.83
CA ARG A 137 -1.67 0.65 -7.89
C ARG A 137 -2.24 -0.64 -7.29
N LEU A 138 -2.41 -1.69 -8.09
CA LEU A 138 -2.98 -2.94 -7.59
C LEU A 138 -2.01 -3.69 -6.69
N LEU A 139 -0.72 -3.75 -7.05
CA LEU A 139 0.33 -4.30 -6.20
C LEU A 139 0.46 -3.51 -4.89
N ALA A 140 0.46 -2.17 -5.00
CA ALA A 140 0.48 -1.28 -3.84
C ALA A 140 -0.68 -1.55 -2.88
N SER A 141 -1.91 -1.62 -3.43
CA SER A 141 -3.10 -1.89 -2.62
C SER A 141 -3.05 -3.26 -1.94
N GLN A 142 -2.53 -4.27 -2.64
CA GLN A 142 -2.34 -5.59 -2.05
C GLN A 142 -1.34 -5.56 -0.90
N ALA A 143 -0.20 -4.88 -1.06
CA ALA A 143 0.82 -4.74 -0.02
C ALA A 143 0.30 -3.97 1.21
N ILE A 144 -0.49 -2.90 1.00
CA ILE A 144 -1.13 -2.15 2.07
C ILE A 144 -2.08 -3.05 2.89
N LEU A 145 -2.95 -3.80 2.21
CA LEU A 145 -3.90 -4.70 2.87
C LEU A 145 -3.19 -5.87 3.56
N ALA A 146 -2.13 -6.41 2.98
CA ALA A 146 -1.31 -7.47 3.58
C ALA A 146 -0.68 -7.01 4.91
N ALA A 147 -0.23 -5.77 4.98
CA ALA A 147 0.29 -5.17 6.22
C ALA A 147 -0.79 -4.85 7.28
N GLY A 148 -2.08 -5.00 6.96
CA GLY A 148 -3.19 -4.64 7.85
C GLY A 148 -3.51 -3.14 7.87
N GLY A 149 -3.08 -2.39 6.85
CA GLY A 149 -3.43 -1.00 6.63
C GLY A 149 -4.72 -0.82 5.84
N LEU A 150 -5.11 0.43 5.61
CA LEU A 150 -6.32 0.80 4.89
C LEU A 150 -5.98 1.51 3.57
N ILE A 151 -6.87 1.38 2.59
CA ILE A 151 -6.82 2.17 1.37
C ILE A 151 -7.67 3.42 1.60
N HIS A 152 -7.04 4.60 1.54
CA HIS A 152 -7.75 5.87 1.76
C HIS A 152 -8.84 6.08 0.70
N ARG A 153 -8.51 5.89 -0.57
CA ARG A 153 -9.44 5.85 -1.70
C ARG A 153 -8.86 4.97 -2.81
N ALA A 154 -9.60 4.01 -3.31
CA ALA A 154 -9.16 3.21 -4.46
C ALA A 154 -9.23 4.02 -5.78
N GLY A 155 -10.17 4.97 -5.86
CA GLY A 155 -10.34 5.87 -7.02
C GLY A 155 -10.98 7.20 -6.64
N CYS A 156 -11.20 8.08 -7.61
CA CYS A 156 -11.82 9.38 -7.37
C CYS A 156 -13.34 9.31 -7.14
N ALA A 157 -13.98 8.19 -7.45
CA ALA A 157 -15.42 7.99 -7.32
C ALA A 157 -15.82 7.16 -6.07
N GLU A 158 -14.88 6.74 -5.23
CA GLU A 158 -15.17 5.86 -4.11
C GLU A 158 -15.71 6.61 -2.89
N THR A 159 -15.07 7.70 -2.51
CA THR A 159 -15.48 8.58 -1.42
C THR A 159 -15.49 10.03 -1.89
N VAL A 160 -16.25 10.88 -1.20
CA VAL A 160 -16.18 12.32 -1.40
C VAL A 160 -15.02 12.88 -0.57
N LEU A 161 -14.13 13.65 -1.19
CA LEU A 161 -13.08 14.39 -0.49
C LEU A 161 -13.00 15.81 -1.07
N LEU A 162 -13.42 16.76 -0.24
CA LEU A 162 -13.40 18.18 -0.56
C LEU A 162 -12.06 18.80 -0.19
N PHE A 163 -11.24 19.07 -1.20
CA PHE A 163 -9.98 19.80 -1.07
C PHE A 163 -10.16 21.31 -1.25
N ALA A 164 -9.17 22.10 -0.85
CA ALA A 164 -9.09 23.52 -1.18
C ALA A 164 -9.25 23.77 -2.69
N ASN A 165 -8.64 22.94 -3.54
CA ASN A 165 -8.77 23.02 -4.99
C ASN A 165 -10.21 22.93 -5.50
N HIS A 166 -11.09 22.15 -4.85
CA HIS A 166 -12.51 22.12 -5.19
C HIS A 166 -13.22 23.40 -4.70
N ARG A 167 -12.88 23.85 -3.48
CA ARG A 167 -13.50 25.05 -2.89
C ARG A 167 -13.23 26.31 -3.70
N HIS A 168 -12.04 26.42 -4.33
CA HIS A 168 -11.68 27.56 -5.19
C HIS A 168 -12.63 27.76 -6.39
N PHE A 169 -13.37 26.73 -6.79
CA PHE A 169 -14.37 26.81 -7.87
C PHE A 169 -15.80 27.05 -7.37
N LEU A 170 -16.02 27.15 -6.05
CA LEU A 170 -17.31 27.50 -5.48
C LEU A 170 -17.51 29.02 -5.50
N HIS A 171 -18.77 29.48 -5.54
CA HIS A 171 -19.11 30.90 -5.48
C HIS A 171 -18.58 31.53 -4.19
N ASP A 172 -18.74 30.85 -3.04
CA ASP A 172 -18.13 31.19 -1.76
C ASP A 172 -17.28 30.00 -1.26
N ASN A 173 -15.98 30.18 -1.28
CA ASN A 173 -15.02 29.15 -0.85
C ASN A 173 -14.93 28.99 0.68
N GLN A 174 -15.59 29.87 1.45
CA GLN A 174 -15.68 29.83 2.90
C GLN A 174 -17.01 29.25 3.40
N ASP A 175 -17.97 28.99 2.53
CA ASP A 175 -19.23 28.35 2.89
C ASP A 175 -19.09 26.83 2.98
N TRP A 176 -18.44 26.37 4.07
CA TRP A 176 -18.28 24.96 4.38
C TRP A 176 -19.61 24.21 4.52
N SER A 177 -20.59 24.86 5.17
CA SER A 177 -21.90 24.25 5.41
C SER A 177 -22.70 24.05 4.12
N GLY A 178 -22.72 25.04 3.25
CA GLY A 178 -23.35 24.93 1.94
C GLY A 178 -22.72 23.84 1.08
N ALA A 179 -21.38 23.81 1.02
CA ALA A 179 -20.65 22.81 0.26
C ALA A 179 -20.92 21.38 0.78
N ILE A 180 -20.82 21.14 2.10
CA ILE A 180 -21.05 19.82 2.70
C ILE A 180 -22.52 19.39 2.49
N ASN A 181 -23.48 20.27 2.68
CA ASN A 181 -24.90 19.97 2.46
C ASN A 181 -25.20 19.65 0.98
N GLN A 182 -24.56 20.35 0.05
CA GLN A 182 -24.67 20.06 -1.37
C GLN A 182 -24.11 18.66 -1.68
N LEU A 183 -22.93 18.33 -1.15
CA LEU A 183 -22.33 17.01 -1.33
C LEU A 183 -23.20 15.89 -0.76
N ARG A 184 -23.78 16.06 0.44
CA ARG A 184 -24.70 15.08 1.03
C ARG A 184 -25.95 14.84 0.19
N ARG A 185 -26.51 15.89 -0.41
CA ARG A 185 -27.69 15.74 -1.29
C ARG A 185 -27.38 14.98 -2.58
N HIS A 186 -26.19 15.18 -3.16
CA HIS A 186 -25.82 14.58 -4.45
C HIS A 186 -25.04 13.26 -4.32
N ALA A 187 -24.56 12.93 -3.11
CA ALA A 187 -23.86 11.69 -2.82
C ALA A 187 -24.32 11.11 -1.46
N PRO A 188 -25.62 10.77 -1.30
CA PRO A 188 -26.23 10.46 0.00
C PRO A 188 -25.66 9.19 0.67
N GLU A 189 -25.10 8.28 -0.12
CA GLU A 189 -24.50 7.04 0.39
C GLU A 189 -23.00 7.17 0.72
N LYS A 190 -22.40 8.35 0.55
CA LYS A 190 -20.96 8.56 0.73
C LYS A 190 -20.66 9.37 1.99
N LYS A 191 -19.61 8.97 2.69
CA LYS A 191 -19.03 9.83 3.73
C LYS A 191 -18.42 11.07 3.10
N ILE A 192 -18.64 12.21 3.74
CA ILE A 192 -18.07 13.49 3.32
C ILE A 192 -16.78 13.72 4.11
N VAL A 193 -15.67 13.59 3.43
CA VAL A 193 -14.34 13.93 3.93
C VAL A 193 -14.01 15.35 3.48
N VAL A 194 -13.50 16.18 4.37
CA VAL A 194 -12.98 17.51 4.02
C VAL A 194 -11.55 17.66 4.48
N GLU A 195 -10.76 18.44 3.74
CA GLU A 195 -9.39 18.75 4.10
C GLU A 195 -9.27 20.21 4.54
N ALA A 196 -8.53 20.43 5.62
CA ALA A 196 -8.20 21.76 6.14
C ALA A 196 -6.68 21.92 6.22
N ASP A 197 -6.19 23.07 5.78
CA ASP A 197 -4.76 23.42 5.72
C ASP A 197 -4.35 24.31 6.92
N THR A 198 -5.33 24.86 7.67
CA THR A 198 -5.07 25.74 8.81
C THR A 198 -6.02 25.45 9.97
N PRO A 199 -5.64 25.77 11.23
CA PRO A 199 -6.53 25.62 12.38
C PRO A 199 -7.86 26.40 12.24
N LYS A 200 -7.85 27.57 11.62
CA LYS A 200 -9.05 28.35 11.36
C LYS A 200 -10.01 27.61 10.42
N GLU A 201 -9.50 27.04 9.34
CA GLU A 201 -10.28 26.20 8.43
C GLU A 201 -10.80 24.94 9.11
N ALA A 202 -9.98 24.28 9.92
CA ALA A 202 -10.40 23.09 10.66
C ALA A 202 -11.59 23.37 11.58
N ILE A 203 -11.59 24.49 12.32
CA ILE A 203 -12.69 24.91 13.16
C ILE A 203 -13.95 25.22 12.33
N ALA A 204 -13.80 25.91 11.20
CA ALA A 204 -14.91 26.22 10.32
C ALA A 204 -15.52 24.94 9.69
N ALA A 205 -14.68 24.00 9.28
CA ALA A 205 -15.09 22.71 8.77
C ALA A 205 -15.81 21.87 9.83
N LEU A 206 -15.30 21.79 11.09
CA LEU A 206 -15.96 21.07 12.18
C LEU A 206 -17.37 21.61 12.44
N ARG A 207 -17.57 22.92 12.43
CA ARG A 207 -18.91 23.54 12.59
C ARG A 207 -19.89 23.12 11.50
N ALA A 208 -19.40 22.77 10.31
CA ALA A 208 -20.18 22.27 9.19
C ALA A 208 -20.45 20.76 9.24
N GLN A 209 -19.98 20.06 10.27
CA GLN A 209 -20.29 18.65 10.58
C GLN A 209 -19.92 17.67 9.45
N PRO A 210 -18.66 17.61 8.97
CA PRO A 210 -18.25 16.57 8.04
C PRO A 210 -18.18 15.19 8.75
N ASP A 211 -18.15 14.10 7.97
CA ASP A 211 -17.96 12.77 8.55
C ASP A 211 -16.49 12.54 8.94
N VAL A 212 -15.55 13.11 8.17
CA VAL A 212 -14.12 13.06 8.43
C VAL A 212 -13.50 14.43 8.15
N LEU A 213 -12.69 14.93 9.08
CA LEU A 213 -11.83 16.09 8.88
C LEU A 213 -10.37 15.64 8.76
N GLN A 214 -9.78 15.89 7.61
CA GLN A 214 -8.38 15.63 7.33
C GLN A 214 -7.55 16.88 7.56
N LEU A 215 -6.60 16.83 8.51
CA LEU A 215 -5.69 17.93 8.85
C LEU A 215 -4.41 17.75 8.03
N ASP A 216 -4.17 18.62 7.03
CA ASP A 216 -2.97 18.53 6.18
C ASP A 216 -1.83 19.36 6.75
N LYS A 217 -0.70 18.70 7.02
CA LYS A 217 0.55 19.32 7.52
C LYS A 217 0.42 20.10 8.82
N PHE A 218 -0.54 19.77 9.66
CA PHE A 218 -0.63 20.35 11.01
C PHE A 218 0.56 19.91 11.85
N SER A 219 1.08 20.83 12.68
CA SER A 219 2.06 20.46 13.71
C SER A 219 1.40 19.57 14.78
N PRO A 220 2.18 18.81 15.57
CA PRO A 220 1.64 18.02 16.67
C PRO A 220 0.81 18.85 17.67
N GLN A 221 1.27 20.07 17.97
CA GLN A 221 0.55 20.99 18.84
C GLN A 221 -0.80 21.40 18.23
N GLN A 222 -0.83 21.85 16.98
CA GLN A 222 -2.07 22.22 16.29
C GLN A 222 -3.05 21.05 16.19
N ALA A 223 -2.54 19.84 15.92
CA ALA A 223 -3.34 18.63 15.86
C ALA A 223 -3.99 18.32 17.23
N THR A 224 -3.23 18.47 18.32
CA THR A 224 -3.72 18.30 19.69
C THR A 224 -4.82 19.32 20.01
N GLU A 225 -4.62 20.59 19.69
CA GLU A 225 -5.62 21.64 19.92
C GLU A 225 -6.94 21.34 19.20
N ILE A 226 -6.86 20.93 17.93
CA ILE A 226 -8.06 20.54 17.18
C ILE A 226 -8.70 19.27 17.76
N ALA A 227 -7.92 18.28 18.15
CA ALA A 227 -8.44 17.05 18.75
C ALA A 227 -9.20 17.30 20.07
N GLN A 228 -8.77 18.29 20.87
CA GLN A 228 -9.44 18.67 22.11
C GLN A 228 -10.79 19.36 21.89
N ILE A 229 -10.91 20.18 20.85
CA ILE A 229 -12.14 20.94 20.59
C ILE A 229 -13.14 20.20 19.70
N ALA A 230 -12.68 19.26 18.88
CA ALA A 230 -13.53 18.55 17.91
C ALA A 230 -14.75 17.87 18.54
N PRO A 231 -14.67 17.20 19.71
CA PRO A 231 -15.84 16.55 20.33
C PRO A 231 -16.96 17.53 20.70
N SER A 232 -16.64 18.80 21.01
CA SER A 232 -17.65 19.82 21.30
C SER A 232 -18.28 20.44 20.07
N LEU A 233 -17.55 20.50 18.95
CA LEU A 233 -18.02 21.10 17.70
C LEU A 233 -18.68 20.09 16.75
N ALA A 234 -18.11 18.87 16.67
CA ALA A 234 -18.55 17.82 15.74
C ALA A 234 -18.32 16.43 16.36
N PRO A 235 -19.18 15.98 17.31
CA PRO A 235 -18.97 14.77 18.11
C PRO A 235 -18.87 13.47 17.28
N HIS A 236 -19.41 13.48 16.06
CA HIS A 236 -19.37 12.31 15.15
C HIS A 236 -18.28 12.40 14.09
N CYS A 237 -17.52 13.48 14.04
CA CYS A 237 -16.47 13.68 13.03
C CYS A 237 -15.21 12.90 13.42
N THR A 238 -14.72 12.06 12.53
CA THR A 238 -13.42 11.40 12.68
C THR A 238 -12.32 12.37 12.24
N LEU A 239 -11.31 12.56 13.10
CA LEU A 239 -10.10 13.31 12.73
C LEU A 239 -9.09 12.40 12.06
N ALA A 240 -8.46 12.89 11.00
CA ALA A 240 -7.36 12.22 10.33
C ALA A 240 -6.18 13.19 10.15
N LEU A 241 -4.95 12.71 10.25
CA LEU A 241 -3.73 13.47 10.00
C LEU A 241 -3.10 13.06 8.68
N THR A 242 -2.68 14.04 7.88
CA THR A 242 -1.95 13.82 6.63
C THR A 242 -0.84 14.87 6.45
N GLY A 243 -0.03 14.67 5.41
CA GLY A 243 1.07 15.60 5.09
C GLY A 243 2.35 15.31 5.89
N GLY A 244 3.31 14.64 5.24
CA GLY A 244 4.63 14.37 5.84
C GLY A 244 4.67 13.24 6.88
N ILE A 245 3.59 12.47 7.04
CA ILE A 245 3.56 11.31 7.95
C ILE A 245 4.35 10.14 7.34
N ASN A 246 5.34 9.66 8.07
CA ASN A 246 6.19 8.53 7.73
C ASN A 246 6.67 7.83 9.02
N LEU A 247 7.44 6.76 8.90
CA LEU A 247 7.91 5.98 10.05
C LEU A 247 8.69 6.81 11.08
N THR A 248 9.46 7.80 10.62
CA THR A 248 10.25 8.66 11.50
C THR A 248 9.40 9.74 12.18
N THR A 249 8.49 10.37 11.43
CA THR A 249 7.70 11.51 11.93
C THR A 249 6.47 11.09 12.73
N LEU A 250 5.93 9.89 12.50
CA LEU A 250 4.72 9.37 13.16
C LEU A 250 4.81 9.46 14.68
N LYS A 251 5.97 9.16 15.26
CA LYS A 251 6.19 9.21 16.71
C LYS A 251 5.87 10.57 17.35
N ASN A 252 6.03 11.65 16.58
CA ASN A 252 5.78 13.01 17.08
C ASN A 252 4.28 13.31 17.25
N TYR A 253 3.41 12.49 16.66
CA TYR A 253 1.96 12.66 16.64
C TYR A 253 1.21 11.65 17.55
N LEU A 254 1.92 10.72 18.20
CA LEU A 254 1.26 9.66 18.97
C LEU A 254 0.47 10.18 20.18
N ASP A 255 0.78 11.36 20.68
CA ASP A 255 0.09 11.96 21.84
C ASP A 255 -0.96 13.02 21.44
N CYS A 256 -1.20 13.26 20.15
CA CYS A 256 -2.15 14.28 19.71
C CYS A 256 -3.63 13.88 19.82
N GLY A 257 -3.94 12.64 20.22
CA GLY A 257 -5.33 12.16 20.38
C GLY A 257 -5.98 11.67 19.07
N ILE A 258 -5.28 11.72 17.92
CA ILE A 258 -5.79 11.28 16.62
C ILE A 258 -5.30 9.84 16.33
N ARG A 259 -6.19 9.02 15.82
CA ARG A 259 -5.96 7.57 15.60
C ARG A 259 -5.95 7.15 14.14
N LEU A 260 -6.27 8.06 13.21
CA LEU A 260 -6.26 7.81 11.77
C LEU A 260 -5.19 8.67 11.13
N PHE A 261 -4.24 8.02 10.46
CA PHE A 261 -3.15 8.67 9.73
C PHE A 261 -3.24 8.35 8.25
N ILE A 262 -2.95 9.33 7.40
CA ILE A 262 -3.04 9.19 5.95
C ILE A 262 -1.68 9.51 5.35
N THR A 263 -1.13 8.59 4.57
CA THR A 263 0.23 8.73 4.03
C THR A 263 0.41 8.08 2.66
N SER A 264 1.48 8.47 1.98
CA SER A 264 2.01 7.79 0.78
C SER A 264 3.39 7.17 1.03
N ALA A 265 3.95 7.36 2.23
CA ALA A 265 5.33 6.98 2.52
C ALA A 265 5.66 5.50 2.20
N PRO A 266 4.78 4.51 2.48
CA PRO A 266 5.09 3.12 2.18
C PRO A 266 5.39 2.84 0.70
N TYR A 267 4.80 3.58 -0.24
CA TYR A 267 5.04 3.37 -1.68
C TYR A 267 6.47 3.67 -2.12
N TYR A 268 7.21 4.44 -1.33
CA TYR A 268 8.58 4.88 -1.57
C TYR A 268 9.57 4.26 -0.58
N ALA A 269 9.15 3.21 0.13
CA ALA A 269 10.02 2.45 1.01
C ALA A 269 11.14 1.77 0.20
N THR A 270 12.27 1.54 0.84
CA THR A 270 13.34 0.73 0.26
C THR A 270 12.82 -0.68 -0.02
N PRO A 271 13.03 -1.23 -1.22
CA PRO A 271 12.69 -2.62 -1.52
C PRO A 271 13.34 -3.58 -0.51
N ALA A 272 12.64 -4.67 -0.20
CA ALA A 272 13.21 -5.74 0.61
C ALA A 272 14.33 -6.46 -0.14
N ASP A 273 15.26 -7.07 0.58
CA ASP A 273 16.33 -7.89 -0.03
C ASP A 273 15.85 -9.34 -0.16
N ILE A 274 15.50 -9.74 -1.37
CA ILE A 274 15.06 -11.11 -1.71
C ILE A 274 16.18 -11.86 -2.42
N LYS A 275 16.75 -12.87 -1.74
CA LYS A 275 17.69 -13.79 -2.35
C LYS A 275 16.96 -14.80 -3.23
N VAL A 276 17.49 -15.05 -4.42
CA VAL A 276 16.99 -16.12 -5.31
C VAL A 276 18.05 -17.19 -5.47
N SER A 277 17.63 -18.44 -5.50
CA SER A 277 18.47 -19.61 -5.76
C SER A 277 17.82 -20.46 -6.86
N LEU A 278 18.59 -20.79 -7.89
CA LEU A 278 18.21 -21.76 -8.92
C LEU A 278 19.14 -22.97 -8.81
N GLN A 279 18.57 -24.17 -8.85
CA GLN A 279 19.34 -25.43 -8.78
C GLN A 279 18.76 -26.43 -9.79
N PRO A 280 19.61 -27.24 -10.42
CA PRO A 280 19.12 -28.36 -11.23
C PRO A 280 18.40 -29.37 -10.35
N ALA A 281 17.42 -30.09 -10.87
CA ALA A 281 16.91 -31.29 -10.22
C ALA A 281 18.03 -32.30 -10.10
N ALA A 282 18.07 -33.02 -8.97
CA ALA A 282 19.05 -34.11 -8.81
C ALA A 282 18.85 -35.10 -9.96
N SER A 283 19.96 -35.45 -10.62
CA SER A 283 19.93 -36.55 -11.61
C SER A 283 19.51 -37.83 -10.88
N ILE A 284 18.38 -38.41 -11.33
CA ILE A 284 17.90 -39.72 -10.85
C ILE A 284 18.83 -40.79 -11.41
#